data_b4796ba57496102281f8f07a826a88a1
#
_entry.id   b4796ba57496102281f8f07a826a88a1
#
_cell.length_a   1.000
_cell.length_b   1.000
_cell.length_c   1.000
_cell.angle_alpha   90.00
_cell.angle_beta   90.00
_cell.angle_gamma   90.00
#
_symmetry.space_group_name_H-M   'P 1'
#
loop_
_entity.id
_entity.type
_entity.pdbx_description
1 polymer ?
#
loop_
_entity_poly.entity_id
_entity_poly.type
_entity_poly.pdbx_seq_one_letter_code
_entity_poly.pdbx_strand_id
1 'polypeptide(L)'
;MKMSLAAVSLALLSVPAWAATRTVTLSVPSMDCPVCPITVKKALTQVPGVSQTSVNFDKRQALVTFDDTRTSVEALTRSTKDAGYPSFLVVSAH
;
A
#
# COMPACT_ATOMS: atom_id res chain seq x y z
N MET A 1 53.14 13.92 14.89
CA MET A 1 52.72 13.67 14.74
C MET A 1 51.75 13.47 14.30
N LYS A 2 51.19 13.42 14.16
CA LYS A 2 50.46 13.13 13.70
C LYS A 2 49.49 12.71 13.52
N MET A 3 48.80 12.74 13.38
CA MET A 3 47.97 12.28 13.22
C MET A 3 47.02 12.07 12.75
N SER A 4 46.53 11.89 12.49
CA SER A 4 45.77 11.61 12.00
C SER A 4 44.79 11.25 11.97
N LEU A 5 44.21 11.22 11.91
CA LEU A 5 43.32 10.87 11.88
C LEU A 5 42.37 10.58 11.34
N ALA A 6 41.93 10.28 11.14
CA ALA A 6 41.32 9.90 10.58
C ALA A 6 40.13 9.84 10.59
N ALA A 7 39.66 10.02 10.49
CA ALA A 7 38.61 10.11 10.47
C ALA A 7 37.71 9.44 9.95
N VAL A 8 37.32 9.12 9.77
CA VAL A 8 36.62 8.56 9.31
C VAL A 8 35.43 8.49 9.13
N SER A 9 35.02 8.79 8.91
CA SER A 9 33.99 8.84 8.62
C SER A 9 33.11 8.03 8.42
N LEU A 10 32.62 7.79 8.54
CA LEU A 10 31.85 7.10 8.41
C LEU A 10 30.73 7.16 7.87
N ALA A 11 30.53 7.13 7.32
CA ALA A 11 29.69 7.21 6.60
C ALA A 11 28.56 6.61 6.79
N LEU A 12 28.04 6.63 7.14
CA LEU A 12 27.06 6.20 7.34
C LEU A 12 26.12 6.06 6.61
N LEU A 13 25.85 5.69 6.02
CA LEU A 13 25.04 5.47 5.30
C LEU A 13 23.90 5.03 5.61
N SER A 14 23.40 5.35 5.98
CA SER A 14 22.27 5.09 6.26
C SER A 14 21.44 5.00 5.26
N VAL A 15 21.19 4.07 4.84
CA VAL A 15 20.38 3.91 3.99
C VAL A 15 19.19 3.89 4.53
N PRO A 16 18.36 4.50 4.27
CA PRO A 16 17.19 4.59 4.76
C PRO A 16 16.45 3.49 4.46
N ALA A 17 15.82 3.07 5.21
CA ALA A 17 15.09 2.17 4.96
C ALA A 17 14.09 2.72 4.19
N TRP A 18 14.02 2.67 3.08
CA TRP A 18 13.13 3.13 2.41
C TRP A 18 11.98 2.41 2.43
N ALA A 19 10.91 2.81 2.89
CA ALA A 19 9.69 2.31 2.72
C ALA A 19 9.47 2.31 1.30
N ALA A 20 9.27 1.30 0.72
CA ALA A 20 8.99 1.30 -0.66
C ALA A 20 7.51 1.52 -0.79
N THR A 21 7.13 2.68 -1.19
CA THR A 21 5.73 2.99 -1.44
C THR A 21 5.32 2.34 -2.75
N ARG A 22 4.25 1.60 -2.73
CA ARG A 22 3.74 0.94 -3.93
C ARG A 22 2.30 1.31 -4.12
N THR A 23 1.88 1.37 -5.36
CA THR A 23 0.47 1.59 -5.71
C THR A 23 0.00 0.40 -6.51
N VAL A 24 -1.09 -0.21 -6.07
CA VAL A 24 -1.65 -1.35 -6.77
C VAL A 24 -3.12 -1.10 -7.05
N THR A 25 -3.64 -1.80 -8.02
CA THR A 25 -5.06 -1.74 -8.35
C THR A 25 -5.67 -3.08 -7.95
N LEU A 26 -6.74 -2.99 -7.18
CA LEU A 26 -7.50 -4.18 -6.80
C LEU A 26 -8.82 -4.17 -7.53
N SER A 27 -9.21 -5.31 -8.04
CA SER A 27 -10.53 -5.46 -8.63
C SER A 27 -11.48 -5.93 -7.55
N VAL A 28 -12.62 -5.28 -7.43
CA VAL A 28 -13.63 -5.60 -6.43
C VAL A 28 -14.95 -5.81 -7.13
N PRO A 29 -15.13 -6.97 -7.75
CA PRO A 29 -16.30 -7.19 -8.64
C PRO A 29 -17.65 -7.06 -7.95
N SER A 30 -17.71 -7.32 -6.65
CA SER A 30 -18.99 -7.24 -5.95
C SER A 30 -19.32 -5.83 -5.48
N MET A 31 -18.50 -4.84 -5.83
CA MET A 31 -18.75 -3.47 -5.43
C MET A 31 -19.78 -2.88 -6.38
N ASP A 32 -21.04 -3.23 -6.21
CA ASP A 32 -22.07 -2.84 -7.16
C ASP A 32 -23.21 -2.07 -6.51
N CYS A 33 -23.01 -1.51 -5.36
CA CYS A 33 -24.04 -0.70 -4.71
C CYS A 33 -23.48 0.69 -4.42
N PRO A 34 -24.33 1.70 -4.27
CA PRO A 34 -23.86 3.07 -4.10
C PRO A 34 -23.01 3.29 -2.86
N VAL A 35 -23.20 2.50 -1.80
CA VAL A 35 -22.38 2.68 -0.61
C VAL A 35 -21.20 1.74 -0.56
N CYS A 36 -21.12 0.80 -1.49
CA CYS A 36 -20.00 -0.15 -1.49
C CYS A 36 -18.65 0.51 -1.59
N PRO A 37 -18.46 1.54 -2.44
CA PRO A 37 -17.16 2.19 -2.51
C PRO A 37 -16.72 2.79 -1.19
N ILE A 38 -17.66 3.29 -0.42
CA ILE A 38 -17.33 3.87 0.88
C ILE A 38 -16.83 2.80 1.82
N THR A 39 -17.50 1.65 1.84
CA THR A 39 -17.11 0.54 2.70
C THR A 39 -15.75 -0.02 2.30
N VAL A 40 -15.53 -0.18 0.99
CA VAL A 40 -14.25 -0.70 0.51
C VAL A 40 -13.13 0.28 0.84
N LYS A 41 -13.35 1.56 0.61
CA LYS A 41 -12.35 2.55 0.91
C LYS A 41 -12.01 2.55 2.38
N LYS A 42 -13.03 2.46 3.23
CA LYS A 42 -12.80 2.46 4.66
C LYS A 42 -12.02 1.22 5.09
N ALA A 43 -12.36 0.07 4.55
CA ALA A 43 -11.66 -1.16 4.90
C ALA A 43 -10.18 -1.06 4.54
N LEU A 44 -9.88 -0.54 3.36
CA LEU A 44 -8.50 -0.43 2.92
C LEU A 44 -7.74 0.64 3.70
N THR A 45 -8.40 1.76 3.96
CA THR A 45 -7.75 2.84 4.66
C THR A 45 -7.36 2.45 6.09
N GLN A 46 -8.07 1.51 6.67
CA GLN A 46 -7.77 1.08 8.03
C GLN A 46 -6.59 0.13 8.13
N VAL A 47 -6.10 -0.36 7.02
CA VAL A 47 -4.96 -1.27 7.05
C VAL A 47 -3.70 -0.47 7.39
N PRO A 48 -2.97 -0.84 8.44
CA PRO A 48 -1.75 -0.11 8.77
C PRO A 48 -0.78 -0.17 7.60
N GLY A 49 -0.21 0.95 7.27
CA GLY A 49 0.71 1.05 6.14
C GLY A 49 0.09 1.62 4.88
N VAL A 50 -1.23 1.70 4.82
CA VAL A 50 -1.90 2.31 3.67
C VAL A 50 -1.89 3.81 3.85
N SER A 51 -1.40 4.51 2.84
CA SER A 51 -1.33 5.96 2.90
C SER A 51 -2.42 6.63 2.08
N GLN A 52 -2.95 5.94 1.08
CA GLN A 52 -3.95 6.56 0.24
C GLN A 52 -4.79 5.48 -0.44
N THR A 53 -6.07 5.72 -0.55
CA THR A 53 -6.98 4.80 -1.20
C THR A 53 -7.92 5.61 -2.08
N SER A 54 -8.07 5.19 -3.32
CA SER A 54 -8.98 5.81 -4.26
C SER A 54 -9.83 4.70 -4.85
N VAL A 55 -11.14 4.85 -4.81
CA VAL A 55 -12.04 3.81 -5.31
C VAL A 55 -12.78 4.32 -6.53
N ASN A 56 -12.74 3.52 -7.59
CA ASN A 56 -13.45 3.85 -8.81
C ASN A 56 -14.63 2.89 -8.92
N PHE A 57 -15.81 3.38 -8.66
CA PHE A 57 -17.00 2.56 -8.66
C PHE A 57 -17.33 2.06 -10.05
N ASP A 58 -17.16 2.89 -11.06
CA ASP A 58 -17.52 2.50 -12.42
C ASP A 58 -16.71 1.31 -12.89
N LYS A 59 -15.45 1.27 -12.53
CA LYS A 59 -14.60 0.15 -12.93
C LYS A 59 -14.54 -0.92 -11.86
N ARG A 60 -15.18 -0.70 -10.72
CA ARG A 60 -15.13 -1.62 -9.59
C ARG A 60 -13.71 -1.95 -9.21
N GLN A 61 -12.92 -0.89 -9.06
CA GLN A 61 -11.51 -1.03 -8.72
C GLN A 61 -11.14 -0.10 -7.59
N ALA A 62 -10.14 -0.49 -6.84
CA ALA A 62 -9.59 0.35 -5.79
C ALA A 62 -8.11 0.50 -6.05
N LEU A 63 -7.64 1.73 -6.02
CA LEU A 63 -6.24 2.03 -6.18
C LEU A 63 -5.68 2.31 -4.80
N VAL A 64 -4.74 1.56 -4.37
CA VAL A 64 -4.22 1.64 -3.00
C VAL A 64 -2.75 1.91 -3.02
N THR A 65 -2.34 2.95 -2.31
CA THR A 65 -0.93 3.26 -2.13
C THR A 65 -0.55 2.88 -0.71
N PHE A 66 0.47 2.09 -0.58
CA PHE A 66 0.85 1.58 0.72
C PHE A 66 2.36 1.39 0.81
N ASP A 67 2.81 1.25 2.05
CA ASP A 67 4.20 1.01 2.35
C ASP A 67 4.39 -0.51 2.42
N ASP A 68 5.13 -1.07 1.49
CA ASP A 68 5.24 -2.52 1.39
C ASP A 68 6.17 -3.12 2.45
N THR A 69 6.78 -2.30 3.27
CA THR A 69 7.49 -2.82 4.43
C THR A 69 6.55 -2.98 5.62
N ARG A 70 5.33 -2.46 5.53
CA ARG A 70 4.38 -2.50 6.64
C ARG A 70 3.14 -3.35 6.33
N THR A 71 2.82 -3.52 5.09
CA THR A 71 1.66 -4.32 4.72
C THR A 71 1.90 -4.95 3.36
N SER A 72 0.95 -5.68 2.86
CA SER A 72 1.10 -6.39 1.61
C SER A 72 -0.23 -6.45 0.88
N VAL A 73 -0.18 -6.84 -0.38
CA VAL A 73 -1.39 -7.03 -1.16
C VAL A 73 -2.31 -8.04 -0.49
N GLU A 74 -1.73 -9.07 0.10
CA GLU A 74 -2.56 -10.07 0.77
C GLU A 74 -3.33 -9.47 1.94
N ALA A 75 -2.70 -8.57 2.68
CA ALA A 75 -3.39 -7.91 3.78
C ALA A 75 -4.52 -7.02 3.25
N LEU A 76 -4.30 -6.38 2.12
CA LEU A 76 -5.30 -5.52 1.51
C LEU A 76 -6.50 -6.34 1.04
N THR A 77 -6.24 -7.43 0.33
CA THR A 77 -7.34 -8.25 -0.18
C THR A 77 -8.08 -8.93 0.96
N ARG A 78 -7.38 -9.29 2.03
CA ARG A 78 -8.03 -9.86 3.19
C ARG A 78 -8.96 -8.83 3.85
N SER A 79 -8.51 -7.59 3.92
CA SER A 79 -9.30 -6.54 4.53
C SER A 79 -10.60 -6.32 3.79
N THR A 80 -10.57 -6.29 2.45
CA THR A 80 -11.80 -6.13 1.68
C THR A 80 -12.68 -7.35 1.80
N LYS A 81 -12.08 -8.54 1.82
CA LYS A 81 -12.85 -9.76 1.96
C LYS A 81 -13.57 -9.79 3.29
N ASP A 82 -12.90 -9.40 4.35
CA ASP A 82 -13.49 -9.38 5.68
C ASP A 82 -14.63 -8.36 5.75
N ALA A 83 -14.58 -7.33 4.92
CA ALA A 83 -15.65 -6.36 4.86
C ALA A 83 -16.80 -6.83 3.94
N GLY A 84 -16.66 -7.98 3.33
CA GLY A 84 -17.70 -8.52 2.45
C GLY A 84 -17.45 -8.26 0.98
N TYR A 85 -16.29 -7.76 0.61
CA TYR A 85 -15.98 -7.42 -0.77
C TYR A 85 -14.69 -8.06 -1.23
N PRO A 86 -14.69 -9.34 -1.54
CA PRO A 86 -13.46 -10.00 -2.00
C PRO A 86 -12.84 -9.25 -3.18
N SER A 87 -11.56 -9.12 -3.14
CA SER A 87 -10.84 -8.42 -4.20
C SER A 87 -9.63 -9.22 -4.63
N PHE A 88 -9.06 -8.84 -5.76
CA PHE A 88 -7.84 -9.47 -6.21
C PHE A 88 -7.00 -8.45 -6.98
N LEU A 89 -5.72 -8.70 -7.01
CA LEU A 89 -4.78 -7.79 -7.62
C LEU A 89 -4.96 -7.80 -9.14
N VAL A 90 -5.04 -6.61 -9.70
CA VAL A 90 -5.02 -6.47 -11.14
C VAL A 90 -3.58 -6.17 -11.49
N VAL A 91 -3.03 -6.96 -12.35
CA VAL A 91 -1.67 -6.77 -12.71
C VAL A 91 -1.55 -5.53 -13.48
N SER A 92 -0.83 -4.60 -13.00
CA SER A 92 -0.71 -3.48 -13.72
C SER A 92 0.61 -3.41 -14.14
N ALA A 93 0.78 -3.14 -15.14
CA ALA A 93 1.97 -3.10 -15.57
C ALA A 93 2.58 -1.94 -15.20
N HIS A 94 3.32 -1.58 -14.96
CA HIS A 94 3.87 -0.41 -14.91
C HIS A 94 5.11 -0.43 -14.91
#